data_5cf25adc0e06f8ab237f271c46a86fc2
#
_entry.id   5cf25adc0e06f8ab237f271c46a86fc2
#
_cell.length_a   1.000
_cell.length_b   1.000
_cell.length_c   1.000
_cell.angle_alpha   90.00
_cell.angle_beta   90.00
_cell.angle_gamma   90.00
#
_symmetry.space_group_name_H-M   'P 1'
#
loop_
_entity.id
_entity.type
_entity.pdbx_description
1 polymer ?
#
loop_
_entity_poly.entity_id
_entity_poly.type
_entity_poly.pdbx_seq_one_letter_code
_entity_poly.pdbx_strand_id
1 'polypeptide(L)'
;MEEQLSLDFLRVVENAAIAAARTMGFGDRHHADEVAVEAMRKTMDSVEIDGTIVIGEGERDEAPMLYIGEKVGLGTHAPKALFPQVDIAVDPLEGTNLCATGAANAIAVLAASERGGLLHAPDLYMEKLVVGPSCKGAVDLDAPVADNLKAIAKRLDRDVEDLVVIVLDRPRHEKIIEQIRAAGARIRLIGDGDLSAGISAAVVGTGVHAVMGTGGAPEGVLTAAALRCLNGQILGRLVVSKPEHAERLVKMGVKDLKRIYDTEDLAPGKKMIFACTGVTDGNLLKGVRFFGEGVRTSSMILTLDERQVRFIESVHLEKRPDIKVRFN
;
A
#
# COMPACT_ATOMS: atom_id res chain seq x y z
N MET A 1 -17.97 -11.00 4.58
CA MET A 1 -16.76 -10.34 5.10
C MET A 1 -16.60 -8.97 4.45
N GLU A 2 -16.44 -8.89 3.13
CA GLU A 2 -16.11 -7.62 2.45
C GLU A 2 -17.16 -6.54 2.67
N GLU A 3 -18.43 -6.82 2.42
CA GLU A 3 -19.51 -5.84 2.59
C GLU A 3 -19.63 -5.31 4.03
N GLN A 4 -19.49 -6.18 5.03
CA GLN A 4 -19.65 -5.82 6.45
C GLN A 4 -18.45 -5.01 6.98
N LEU A 5 -17.22 -5.33 6.58
CA LEU A 5 -16.00 -4.77 7.14
C LEU A 5 -15.46 -3.56 6.36
N SER A 6 -15.97 -3.30 5.14
CA SER A 6 -15.43 -2.22 4.29
C SER A 6 -15.48 -0.84 4.96
N LEU A 7 -16.59 -0.51 5.63
CA LEU A 7 -16.74 0.78 6.34
C LEU A 7 -15.96 0.82 7.66
N ASP A 8 -15.78 -0.31 8.31
CA ASP A 8 -14.94 -0.38 9.52
C ASP A 8 -13.48 -0.14 9.18
N PHE A 9 -12.97 -0.80 8.11
CA PHE A 9 -11.60 -0.58 7.65
C PHE A 9 -11.40 0.80 7.03
N LEU A 10 -12.43 1.39 6.40
CA LEU A 10 -12.39 2.79 6.01
C LEU A 10 -12.12 3.69 7.22
N ARG A 11 -12.88 3.53 8.29
CA ARG A 11 -12.71 4.30 9.52
C ARG A 11 -11.31 4.13 10.13
N VAL A 12 -10.73 2.94 10.04
CA VAL A 12 -9.37 2.65 10.52
C VAL A 12 -8.34 3.50 9.78
N VAL A 13 -8.35 3.50 8.44
CA VAL A 13 -7.39 4.26 7.64
C VAL A 13 -7.66 5.78 7.67
N GLU A 14 -8.93 6.21 7.79
CA GLU A 14 -9.27 7.62 7.94
C GLU A 14 -8.73 8.19 9.25
N ASN A 15 -8.88 7.48 10.37
CA ASN A 15 -8.38 7.94 11.66
C ASN A 15 -6.85 8.00 11.70
N ALA A 16 -6.15 7.03 11.09
CA ALA A 16 -4.71 7.08 10.95
C ALA A 16 -4.26 8.29 10.11
N ALA A 17 -4.90 8.51 8.95
CA ALA A 17 -4.61 9.63 8.07
C ALA A 17 -4.85 10.99 8.74
N ILE A 18 -5.96 11.13 9.50
CA ILE A 18 -6.26 12.37 10.23
C ILE A 18 -5.21 12.64 11.31
N ALA A 19 -4.79 11.60 12.05
CA ALA A 19 -3.75 11.74 13.07
C ALA A 19 -2.40 12.16 12.46
N ALA A 20 -1.95 11.46 11.42
CA ALA A 20 -0.72 11.78 10.70
C ALA A 20 -0.75 13.18 10.08
N ALA A 21 -1.86 13.58 9.46
CA ALA A 21 -1.99 14.88 8.82
C ALA A 21 -1.87 16.07 9.78
N ARG A 22 -2.13 15.89 11.08
CA ARG A 22 -1.93 16.91 12.10
C ARG A 22 -0.44 17.23 12.36
N THR A 23 0.45 16.31 11.98
CA THR A 23 1.91 16.44 12.12
C THR A 23 2.60 16.80 10.79
N MET A 24 1.81 16.93 9.71
CA MET A 24 2.33 17.21 8.37
C MET A 24 3.19 18.48 8.34
N GLY A 25 4.41 18.36 7.78
CA GLY A 25 5.31 19.48 7.59
C GLY A 25 6.10 19.90 8.84
N PHE A 26 5.99 19.18 9.96
CA PHE A 26 6.73 19.50 11.19
C PHE A 26 8.18 18.97 11.20
N GLY A 27 8.56 18.16 10.20
CA GLY A 27 9.91 17.62 10.08
C GLY A 27 10.20 16.41 10.98
N ASP A 28 9.27 16.03 11.84
CA ASP A 28 9.41 14.89 12.75
C ASP A 28 8.67 13.65 12.21
N ARG A 29 9.43 12.83 11.47
CA ARG A 29 8.91 11.61 10.88
C ARG A 29 8.51 10.55 11.91
N HIS A 30 9.25 10.46 13.02
CA HIS A 30 8.97 9.46 14.05
C HIS A 30 7.66 9.77 14.78
N HIS A 31 7.45 11.02 15.13
CA HIS A 31 6.19 11.44 15.73
C HIS A 31 5.00 11.31 14.76
N ALA A 32 5.19 11.60 13.47
CA ALA A 32 4.14 11.43 12.46
C ALA A 32 3.71 9.96 12.33
N ASP A 33 4.67 9.06 12.37
CA ASP A 33 4.45 7.61 12.33
C ASP A 33 3.76 7.11 13.60
N GLU A 34 4.29 7.45 14.77
CA GLU A 34 3.74 7.06 16.08
C GLU A 34 2.26 7.40 16.24
N VAL A 35 1.84 8.63 15.88
CA VAL A 35 0.43 9.03 16.01
C VAL A 35 -0.47 8.32 15.02
N ALA A 36 0.03 7.95 13.82
CA ALA A 36 -0.70 7.17 12.85
C ALA A 36 -0.91 5.73 13.33
N VAL A 37 0.16 5.09 13.83
CA VAL A 37 0.15 3.74 14.42
C VAL A 37 -0.84 3.67 15.58
N GLU A 38 -0.77 4.61 16.53
CA GLU A 38 -1.67 4.65 17.69
C GLU A 38 -3.13 4.80 17.25
N ALA A 39 -3.43 5.73 16.34
CA ALA A 39 -4.79 5.97 15.85
C ALA A 39 -5.34 4.75 15.10
N MET A 40 -4.56 4.12 14.24
CA MET A 40 -4.92 2.91 13.52
C MET A 40 -5.21 1.77 14.49
N ARG A 41 -4.27 1.49 15.39
CA ARG A 41 -4.38 0.40 16.36
C ARG A 41 -5.60 0.54 17.25
N LYS A 42 -5.82 1.73 17.80
CA LYS A 42 -6.98 2.03 18.67
C LYS A 42 -8.31 1.85 17.93
N THR A 43 -8.38 2.28 16.68
CA THR A 43 -9.60 2.13 15.88
C THR A 43 -9.86 0.66 15.55
N MET A 44 -8.80 -0.12 15.28
CA MET A 44 -8.89 -1.54 14.99
C MET A 44 -9.53 -2.35 16.11
N ASP A 45 -9.35 -1.96 17.38
CA ASP A 45 -9.95 -2.64 18.54
C ASP A 45 -11.48 -2.69 18.53
N SER A 46 -12.12 -1.81 17.76
CA SER A 46 -13.59 -1.77 17.64
C SER A 46 -14.12 -2.55 16.44
N VAL A 47 -13.27 -3.15 15.62
CA VAL A 47 -13.69 -3.90 14.43
C VAL A 47 -14.09 -5.33 14.81
N GLU A 48 -15.20 -5.81 14.27
CA GLU A 48 -15.76 -7.13 14.57
C GLU A 48 -15.01 -8.28 13.85
N ILE A 49 -13.73 -8.49 14.21
CA ILE A 49 -12.85 -9.51 13.65
C ILE A 49 -12.03 -10.22 14.75
N ASP A 50 -11.55 -11.45 14.45
CA ASP A 50 -10.38 -12.09 15.07
C ASP A 50 -9.18 -11.88 14.11
N GLY A 51 -8.62 -10.66 14.18
CA GLY A 51 -7.57 -10.21 13.30
C GLY A 51 -6.18 -10.65 13.74
N THR A 52 -5.28 -10.84 12.76
CA THR A 52 -3.84 -11.05 12.99
C THR A 52 -3.07 -10.13 12.07
N ILE A 53 -2.19 -9.32 12.62
CA ILE A 53 -1.26 -8.53 11.82
C ILE A 53 -0.22 -9.48 11.20
N VAL A 54 -0.18 -9.54 9.88
CA VAL A 54 0.79 -10.37 9.13
C VAL A 54 1.88 -9.53 8.47
N ILE A 55 1.60 -8.23 8.28
CA ILE A 55 2.53 -7.18 7.90
C ILE A 55 2.17 -5.95 8.71
N GLY A 56 3.16 -5.31 9.34
CA GLY A 56 2.98 -4.15 10.20
C GLY A 56 4.31 -3.45 10.47
N GLU A 57 4.42 -2.79 11.62
CA GLU A 57 5.53 -1.90 12.00
C GLU A 57 6.85 -2.59 12.34
N GLY A 58 6.92 -3.91 12.28
CA GLY A 58 8.11 -4.68 12.58
C GLY A 58 7.83 -5.92 13.40
N GLU A 59 8.89 -6.51 13.93
CA GLU A 59 8.80 -7.66 14.83
C GLU A 59 8.37 -7.21 16.23
N ARG A 60 7.84 -8.14 17.02
CA ARG A 60 7.28 -7.85 18.35
C ARG A 60 8.23 -7.10 19.30
N ASP A 61 9.54 -7.36 19.19
CA ASP A 61 10.56 -6.75 20.04
C ASP A 61 10.99 -5.35 19.53
N GLU A 62 10.56 -4.97 18.33
CA GLU A 62 10.94 -3.71 17.66
C GLU A 62 9.81 -2.68 17.64
N ALA A 63 8.55 -3.13 17.61
CA ALA A 63 7.37 -2.27 17.53
C ALA A 63 6.45 -2.46 18.76
N PRO A 64 5.98 -1.38 19.38
CA PRO A 64 5.07 -1.46 20.54
C PRO A 64 3.64 -1.85 20.15
N MET A 65 3.22 -1.56 18.92
CA MET A 65 1.87 -1.82 18.38
C MET A 65 1.94 -2.19 16.90
N LEU A 66 0.91 -2.88 16.40
CA LEU A 66 0.79 -3.33 15.02
C LEU A 66 1.99 -4.19 14.56
N TYR A 67 2.62 -4.89 15.51
CA TYR A 67 3.72 -5.80 15.21
C TYR A 67 3.24 -7.11 14.57
N ILE A 68 4.10 -7.77 13.84
CA ILE A 68 3.81 -9.05 13.19
C ILE A 68 3.38 -10.10 14.23
N GLY A 69 2.19 -10.68 14.04
CA GLY A 69 1.56 -11.64 14.94
C GLY A 69 0.65 -11.00 16.01
N GLU A 70 0.57 -9.68 16.12
CA GLU A 70 -0.36 -9.02 17.03
C GLU A 70 -1.81 -9.40 16.70
N LYS A 71 -2.59 -9.65 17.76
CA LYS A 71 -4.02 -9.88 17.64
C LYS A 71 -4.78 -8.57 17.80
N VAL A 72 -5.72 -8.32 16.89
CA VAL A 72 -6.50 -7.09 16.82
C VAL A 72 -7.98 -7.38 16.59
N GLY A 73 -8.82 -6.39 16.89
CA GLY A 73 -10.27 -6.49 16.77
C GLY A 73 -10.97 -7.03 18.03
N LEU A 74 -12.28 -7.00 18.03
CA LEU A 74 -13.10 -7.42 19.18
C LEU A 74 -12.94 -8.90 19.53
N GLY A 75 -12.54 -9.74 18.57
CA GLY A 75 -12.27 -11.16 18.77
C GLY A 75 -11.08 -11.45 19.70
N THR A 76 -10.24 -10.48 20.02
CA THR A 76 -9.15 -10.62 21.01
C THR A 76 -9.66 -10.86 22.43
N HIS A 77 -10.86 -10.35 22.74
CA HIS A 77 -11.49 -10.36 24.08
C HIS A 77 -12.74 -11.24 24.14
N ALA A 78 -13.11 -11.94 23.06
CA ALA A 78 -14.33 -12.72 22.94
C ALA A 78 -14.05 -14.15 22.47
N PRO A 79 -15.00 -15.10 22.61
CA PRO A 79 -14.85 -16.44 22.05
C PRO A 79 -14.57 -16.39 20.54
N LYS A 80 -13.46 -16.97 20.10
CA LYS A 80 -12.96 -16.95 18.71
C LYS A 80 -13.96 -17.38 17.65
N ALA A 81 -15.00 -18.14 18.02
CA ALA A 81 -16.03 -18.64 17.09
C ALA A 81 -17.03 -17.57 16.62
N LEU A 82 -17.01 -16.36 17.22
CA LEU A 82 -18.01 -15.31 16.94
C LEU A 82 -17.62 -14.37 15.79
N PHE A 83 -16.32 -14.25 15.50
CA PHE A 83 -15.81 -13.27 14.55
C PHE A 83 -15.03 -13.94 13.41
N PRO A 84 -15.05 -13.36 12.18
CA PRO A 84 -14.25 -13.86 11.08
C PRO A 84 -12.76 -13.75 11.39
N GLN A 85 -12.01 -14.80 11.03
CA GLN A 85 -10.54 -14.79 11.12
C GLN A 85 -9.97 -14.06 9.91
N VAL A 86 -9.21 -13.01 10.17
CA VAL A 86 -8.69 -12.10 9.15
C VAL A 86 -7.20 -11.88 9.32
N ASP A 87 -6.44 -12.07 8.24
CA ASP A 87 -5.07 -11.60 8.14
C ASP A 87 -5.07 -10.13 7.70
N ILE A 88 -4.25 -9.32 8.35
CA ILE A 88 -4.20 -7.88 8.14
C ILE A 88 -2.77 -7.45 7.84
N ALA A 89 -2.58 -6.72 6.75
CA ALA A 89 -1.37 -6.00 6.42
C ALA A 89 -1.65 -4.50 6.57
N VAL A 90 -0.78 -3.78 7.25
CA VAL A 90 -0.90 -2.34 7.47
C VAL A 90 0.39 -1.60 7.15
N ASP A 91 0.21 -0.36 6.72
CA ASP A 91 1.19 0.71 6.80
C ASP A 91 0.42 1.97 7.21
N PRO A 92 0.46 2.34 8.50
CA PRO A 92 -0.30 3.48 9.04
C PRO A 92 0.08 4.81 8.41
N LEU A 93 1.31 4.95 7.92
CA LEU A 93 1.82 6.14 7.25
C LEU A 93 2.84 5.80 6.15
N GLU A 94 2.37 5.21 5.05
CA GLU A 94 3.16 5.03 3.83
C GLU A 94 3.63 6.38 3.30
N GLY A 95 4.95 6.53 3.21
CA GLY A 95 5.58 7.80 2.89
C GLY A 95 5.76 8.71 4.10
N THR A 96 6.28 8.19 5.20
CA THR A 96 6.55 8.92 6.45
C THR A 96 7.38 10.20 6.22
N ASN A 97 8.41 10.13 5.34
CA ASN A 97 9.19 11.30 4.97
C ASN A 97 8.36 12.34 4.20
N LEU A 98 7.41 11.90 3.38
CA LEU A 98 6.52 12.80 2.63
C LEU A 98 5.61 13.58 3.59
N CYS A 99 5.03 12.91 4.57
CA CYS A 99 4.23 13.56 5.60
C CYS A 99 5.08 14.56 6.40
N ALA A 100 6.24 14.14 6.89
CA ALA A 100 7.12 15.00 7.71
C ALA A 100 7.57 16.27 6.98
N THR A 101 7.75 16.22 5.67
CA THR A 101 8.14 17.37 4.83
C THR A 101 6.97 18.11 4.20
N GLY A 102 5.75 17.62 4.32
CA GLY A 102 4.57 18.15 3.63
C GLY A 102 4.56 17.87 2.13
N ALA A 103 5.36 16.90 1.66
CA ALA A 103 5.39 16.50 0.27
C ALA A 103 4.17 15.64 -0.10
N ALA A 104 3.88 15.55 -1.38
CA ALA A 104 2.71 14.85 -1.91
C ALA A 104 2.82 13.32 -1.84
N ASN A 105 1.66 12.63 -1.80
CA ASN A 105 1.46 11.19 -1.93
C ASN A 105 1.69 10.34 -0.66
N ALA A 106 1.71 10.92 0.55
CA ALA A 106 1.61 10.12 1.78
C ALA A 106 0.17 9.62 1.96
N ILE A 107 0.01 8.35 2.32
CA ILE A 107 -1.29 7.69 2.53
C ILE A 107 -1.26 6.80 3.77
N ALA A 108 -2.40 6.58 4.42
CA ALA A 108 -2.59 5.52 5.41
C ALA A 108 -3.22 4.30 4.70
N VAL A 109 -2.73 3.10 4.96
CA VAL A 109 -3.08 1.90 4.17
C VAL A 109 -3.37 0.69 5.04
N LEU A 110 -4.35 -0.10 4.59
CA LEU A 110 -4.69 -1.41 5.16
C LEU A 110 -5.13 -2.36 4.06
N ALA A 111 -4.65 -3.60 4.11
CA ALA A 111 -5.22 -4.73 3.39
C ALA A 111 -5.68 -5.81 4.37
N ALA A 112 -6.85 -6.40 4.13
CA ALA A 112 -7.41 -7.48 4.94
C ALA A 112 -7.90 -8.61 4.04
N SER A 113 -7.62 -9.85 4.43
CA SER A 113 -8.06 -11.05 3.72
C SER A 113 -8.46 -12.14 4.71
N GLU A 114 -9.17 -13.16 4.25
CA GLU A 114 -9.32 -14.37 5.05
C GLU A 114 -7.94 -14.94 5.43
N ARG A 115 -7.89 -15.68 6.54
CA ARG A 115 -6.65 -16.24 7.07
C ARG A 115 -5.86 -17.02 6.02
N GLY A 116 -4.57 -16.69 5.87
CA GLY A 116 -3.66 -17.22 4.84
C GLY A 116 -3.80 -16.51 3.49
N GLY A 117 -4.55 -15.44 3.39
CA GLY A 117 -4.80 -14.71 2.15
C GLY A 117 -3.78 -13.61 1.82
N LEU A 118 -2.79 -13.37 2.69
CA LEU A 118 -1.68 -12.45 2.47
C LEU A 118 -0.36 -13.15 2.77
N LEU A 119 0.66 -12.95 1.96
CA LEU A 119 1.99 -13.48 2.22
C LEU A 119 2.59 -12.79 3.45
N HIS A 120 3.08 -13.59 4.40
CA HIS A 120 3.88 -13.07 5.51
C HIS A 120 5.28 -12.75 4.99
N ALA A 121 5.43 -11.57 4.39
CA ALA A 121 6.72 -11.16 3.85
C ALA A 121 7.66 -10.73 4.98
N PRO A 122 8.95 -11.12 4.92
CA PRO A 122 9.95 -10.60 5.85
C PRO A 122 10.18 -9.10 5.57
N ASP A 123 10.63 -8.38 6.59
CA ASP A 123 11.14 -7.01 6.40
C ASP A 123 12.50 -7.06 5.68
N LEU A 124 12.42 -7.19 4.38
CA LEU A 124 13.52 -7.20 3.42
C LEU A 124 13.15 -6.35 2.19
N TYR A 125 14.14 -6.02 1.38
CA TYR A 125 13.88 -5.43 0.08
C TYR A 125 13.34 -6.46 -0.93
N MET A 126 12.53 -5.97 -1.85
CA MET A 126 11.99 -6.69 -2.99
C MET A 126 12.24 -5.89 -4.27
N GLU A 127 12.84 -6.51 -5.27
CA GLU A 127 12.82 -6.01 -6.64
C GLU A 127 11.39 -6.11 -7.18
N LYS A 128 10.86 -5.04 -7.76
CA LYS A 128 9.46 -4.92 -8.15
C LYS A 128 9.31 -4.40 -9.58
N LEU A 129 8.38 -4.99 -10.32
CA LEU A 129 7.86 -4.49 -11.58
C LEU A 129 6.33 -4.50 -11.50
N VAL A 130 5.73 -3.31 -11.52
CA VAL A 130 4.27 -3.13 -11.37
C VAL A 130 3.70 -2.52 -12.63
N VAL A 131 2.57 -3.09 -13.11
CA VAL A 131 1.83 -2.60 -14.26
C VAL A 131 0.32 -2.69 -14.05
N GLY A 132 -0.41 -1.87 -14.78
CA GLY A 132 -1.87 -1.88 -14.77
C GLY A 132 -2.49 -3.07 -15.53
N PRO A 133 -3.85 -3.19 -15.49
CA PRO A 133 -4.60 -4.32 -16.03
C PRO A 133 -4.31 -4.63 -17.51
N SER A 134 -4.19 -3.60 -18.34
CA SER A 134 -3.93 -3.75 -19.78
C SER A 134 -2.59 -4.41 -20.09
N CYS A 135 -1.63 -4.31 -19.16
CA CYS A 135 -0.28 -4.85 -19.32
C CYS A 135 -0.05 -6.16 -18.56
N LYS A 136 -1.07 -6.69 -17.86
CA LYS A 136 -0.97 -7.96 -17.14
C LYS A 136 -0.54 -9.09 -18.08
N GLY A 137 0.48 -9.85 -17.65
CA GLY A 137 1.06 -10.96 -18.43
C GLY A 137 1.93 -10.53 -19.62
N ALA A 138 2.23 -9.24 -19.77
CA ALA A 138 3.08 -8.74 -20.86
C ALA A 138 4.51 -8.45 -20.44
N VAL A 139 4.79 -8.43 -19.14
CA VAL A 139 6.10 -8.07 -18.57
C VAL A 139 6.76 -9.24 -17.87
N ASP A 140 8.09 -9.20 -17.78
CA ASP A 140 8.92 -10.20 -17.14
C ASP A 140 10.03 -9.51 -16.34
N LEU A 141 10.19 -9.88 -15.06
CA LEU A 141 11.17 -9.27 -14.15
C LEU A 141 12.62 -9.54 -14.60
N ASP A 142 12.87 -10.66 -15.28
CA ASP A 142 14.18 -11.05 -15.78
C ASP A 142 14.48 -10.49 -17.18
N ALA A 143 13.48 -9.93 -17.87
CA ALA A 143 13.69 -9.34 -19.19
C ALA A 143 14.40 -7.97 -19.09
N PRO A 144 15.13 -7.57 -20.15
CA PRO A 144 15.70 -6.23 -20.25
C PRO A 144 14.62 -5.14 -20.08
N VAL A 145 14.98 -4.04 -19.40
CA VAL A 145 14.07 -2.91 -19.19
C VAL A 145 13.43 -2.40 -20.48
N ALA A 146 14.25 -2.28 -21.55
CA ALA A 146 13.76 -1.83 -22.85
C ALA A 146 12.69 -2.75 -23.46
N ASP A 147 12.78 -4.07 -23.23
CA ASP A 147 11.82 -5.03 -23.77
C ASP A 147 10.49 -4.96 -22.97
N ASN A 148 10.56 -4.81 -21.64
CA ASN A 148 9.41 -4.54 -20.83
C ASN A 148 8.68 -3.25 -21.24
N LEU A 149 9.43 -2.16 -21.48
CA LEU A 149 8.85 -0.89 -21.91
C LEU A 149 8.17 -0.99 -23.27
N LYS A 150 8.78 -1.69 -24.25
CA LYS A 150 8.16 -1.97 -25.54
C LYS A 150 6.87 -2.79 -25.40
N ALA A 151 6.87 -3.81 -24.51
CA ALA A 151 5.69 -4.63 -24.26
C ALA A 151 4.56 -3.80 -23.64
N ILE A 152 4.88 -2.93 -22.68
CA ILE A 152 3.93 -1.99 -22.07
C ILE A 152 3.36 -1.02 -23.11
N ALA A 153 4.23 -0.37 -23.90
CA ALA A 153 3.84 0.56 -24.94
C ALA A 153 2.89 -0.09 -25.95
N LYS A 154 3.25 -1.29 -26.45
CA LYS A 154 2.39 -2.07 -27.34
C LYS A 154 1.02 -2.40 -26.75
N ARG A 155 0.95 -2.77 -25.47
CA ARG A 155 -0.32 -3.09 -24.78
C ARG A 155 -1.22 -1.88 -24.59
N LEU A 156 -0.60 -0.69 -24.46
CA LEU A 156 -1.31 0.57 -24.25
C LEU A 156 -1.61 1.33 -25.54
N ASP A 157 -1.19 0.77 -26.70
CA ASP A 157 -1.27 1.43 -28.02
C ASP A 157 -0.60 2.82 -28.00
N ARG A 158 0.67 2.86 -27.57
CA ARG A 158 1.46 4.08 -27.41
C ARG A 158 2.90 3.84 -27.81
N ASP A 159 3.65 4.92 -28.01
CA ASP A 159 5.09 4.88 -28.14
C ASP A 159 5.77 4.80 -26.75
N VAL A 160 7.00 4.26 -26.70
CA VAL A 160 7.76 4.16 -25.43
C VAL A 160 7.98 5.55 -24.81
N GLU A 161 8.15 6.57 -25.64
CA GLU A 161 8.34 7.97 -25.24
C GLU A 161 7.12 8.56 -24.50
N ASP A 162 5.93 8.00 -24.68
CA ASP A 162 4.71 8.39 -23.99
C ASP A 162 4.55 7.75 -22.63
N LEU A 163 5.34 6.73 -22.34
CA LEU A 163 5.29 6.06 -21.03
C LEU A 163 5.89 6.93 -19.94
N VAL A 164 5.31 6.84 -18.75
CA VAL A 164 5.83 7.38 -17.49
C VAL A 164 6.08 6.23 -16.53
N VAL A 165 7.33 6.03 -16.16
CA VAL A 165 7.75 5.04 -15.17
C VAL A 165 8.08 5.73 -13.86
N ILE A 166 7.57 5.24 -12.74
CA ILE A 166 7.99 5.71 -11.42
C ILE A 166 9.14 4.84 -10.92
N VAL A 167 10.14 5.49 -10.35
CA VAL A 167 11.28 4.86 -9.69
C VAL A 167 11.60 5.63 -8.41
N LEU A 168 11.93 4.93 -7.33
CA LEU A 168 12.44 5.57 -6.10
C LEU A 168 13.80 6.22 -6.36
N ASP A 169 13.95 7.48 -5.97
CA ASP A 169 15.21 8.23 -6.06
C ASP A 169 16.19 7.74 -4.99
N ARG A 170 16.93 6.71 -5.33
CA ARG A 170 17.93 6.07 -4.46
C ARG A 170 19.16 5.67 -5.28
N PRO A 171 20.38 5.73 -4.71
CA PRO A 171 21.62 5.32 -5.41
C PRO A 171 21.54 3.91 -6.00
N ARG A 172 20.84 2.97 -5.36
CA ARG A 172 20.65 1.61 -5.87
C ARG A 172 19.89 1.54 -7.17
N HIS A 173 19.22 2.60 -7.60
CA HIS A 173 18.41 2.66 -8.82
C HIS A 173 19.10 3.39 -10.00
N GLU A 174 20.30 3.93 -9.85
CA GLU A 174 21.00 4.65 -10.92
C GLU A 174 21.01 3.87 -12.22
N LYS A 175 21.36 2.58 -12.17
CA LYS A 175 21.42 1.72 -13.36
C LYS A 175 20.06 1.56 -14.05
N ILE A 176 18.98 1.30 -13.32
CA ILE A 176 17.65 1.13 -13.92
C ILE A 176 17.13 2.47 -14.47
N ILE A 177 17.42 3.58 -13.80
CA ILE A 177 17.10 4.93 -14.27
C ILE A 177 17.77 5.21 -15.61
N GLU A 178 19.07 4.89 -15.75
CA GLU A 178 19.80 5.01 -17.02
C GLU A 178 19.19 4.14 -18.12
N GLN A 179 18.84 2.89 -17.81
CA GLN A 179 18.22 1.95 -18.76
C GLN A 179 16.86 2.43 -19.26
N ILE A 180 16.02 2.98 -18.38
CA ILE A 180 14.70 3.52 -18.74
C ILE A 180 14.86 4.74 -19.64
N ARG A 181 15.78 5.66 -19.31
CA ARG A 181 16.11 6.84 -20.14
C ARG A 181 16.65 6.46 -21.51
N ALA A 182 17.56 5.49 -21.55
CA ALA A 182 18.13 4.99 -22.80
C ALA A 182 17.09 4.32 -23.71
N ALA A 183 16.03 3.74 -23.13
CA ALA A 183 14.91 3.18 -23.88
C ALA A 183 13.91 4.25 -24.38
N GLY A 184 14.05 5.52 -23.95
CA GLY A 184 13.22 6.64 -24.38
C GLY A 184 12.02 6.95 -23.48
N ALA A 185 11.73 6.17 -22.44
CA ALA A 185 10.60 6.43 -21.56
C ALA A 185 10.86 7.58 -20.57
N ARG A 186 9.80 8.27 -20.19
CA ARG A 186 9.85 9.33 -19.16
C ARG A 186 9.87 8.71 -17.77
N ILE A 187 10.59 9.35 -16.86
CA ILE A 187 10.69 8.92 -15.46
C ILE A 187 10.11 9.98 -14.55
N ARG A 188 9.39 9.53 -13.52
CA ARG A 188 9.07 10.31 -12.34
C ARG A 188 9.83 9.70 -11.17
N LEU A 189 10.83 10.42 -10.66
CA LEU A 189 11.54 10.06 -9.44
C LEU A 189 10.72 10.48 -8.22
N ILE A 190 10.59 9.57 -7.26
CA ILE A 190 9.90 9.81 -6.00
C ILE A 190 10.84 9.52 -4.83
N GLY A 191 10.75 10.35 -3.79
CA GLY A 191 11.59 10.17 -2.59
C GLY A 191 11.11 9.03 -1.70
N ASP A 192 9.81 8.69 -1.73
CA ASP A 192 9.16 7.69 -0.89
C ASP A 192 7.80 7.32 -1.50
N GLY A 193 7.11 6.27 -0.99
CA GLY A 193 5.74 5.95 -1.38
C GLY A 193 5.63 5.07 -2.63
N ASP A 194 6.40 3.99 -2.75
CA ASP A 194 6.33 3.10 -3.91
C ASP A 194 5.05 2.25 -3.96
N LEU A 195 4.38 2.06 -2.84
CA LEU A 195 3.06 1.42 -2.76
C LEU A 195 2.00 2.29 -3.44
N SER A 196 1.90 3.57 -3.08
CA SER A 196 0.95 4.50 -3.70
C SER A 196 1.21 4.67 -5.20
N ALA A 197 2.48 4.64 -5.61
CA ALA A 197 2.89 4.62 -7.01
C ALA A 197 2.43 3.34 -7.73
N GLY A 198 2.55 2.17 -7.09
CA GLY A 198 2.09 0.88 -7.61
C GLY A 198 0.59 0.86 -7.87
N ILE A 199 -0.21 1.38 -6.94
CA ILE A 199 -1.66 1.52 -7.13
C ILE A 199 -1.95 2.50 -8.28
N SER A 200 -1.22 3.62 -8.35
CA SER A 200 -1.40 4.62 -9.40
C SER A 200 -1.16 4.04 -10.80
N ALA A 201 -0.24 3.07 -10.96
CA ALA A 201 -0.02 2.40 -12.23
C ALA A 201 -1.21 1.54 -12.70
N ALA A 202 -2.09 1.14 -11.79
CA ALA A 202 -3.29 0.35 -12.09
C ALA A 202 -4.57 1.19 -12.21
N VAL A 203 -4.55 2.45 -11.80
CA VAL A 203 -5.71 3.37 -11.87
C VAL A 203 -5.59 4.26 -13.10
N VAL A 204 -6.60 4.20 -13.97
CA VAL A 204 -6.66 5.00 -15.21
C VAL A 204 -6.74 6.50 -14.86
N GLY A 205 -6.00 7.32 -15.60
CA GLY A 205 -6.02 8.78 -15.44
C GLY A 205 -4.91 9.35 -14.54
N THR A 206 -4.15 8.53 -13.84
CA THR A 206 -3.02 8.96 -13.00
C THR A 206 -1.80 9.39 -13.81
N GLY A 207 -1.73 8.99 -15.09
CA GLY A 207 -0.58 9.22 -15.97
C GLY A 207 0.65 8.38 -15.62
N VAL A 208 0.50 7.33 -14.80
CA VAL A 208 1.56 6.36 -14.45
C VAL A 208 1.31 5.07 -15.21
N HIS A 209 2.36 4.48 -15.81
CA HIS A 209 2.24 3.29 -16.64
C HIS A 209 2.96 2.08 -16.07
N ALA A 210 4.02 2.30 -15.28
CA ALA A 210 4.73 1.26 -14.57
C ALA A 210 5.46 1.81 -13.33
N VAL A 211 5.77 0.92 -12.38
CA VAL A 211 6.74 1.16 -11.31
C VAL A 211 7.84 0.13 -11.43
N MET A 212 9.09 0.55 -11.39
CA MET A 212 10.24 -0.34 -11.48
C MET A 212 11.26 0.02 -10.42
N GLY A 213 11.87 -0.99 -9.80
CA GLY A 213 12.95 -0.78 -8.83
C GLY A 213 12.85 -1.70 -7.63
N THR A 214 13.48 -1.30 -6.54
CA THR A 214 13.59 -2.08 -5.30
C THR A 214 13.07 -1.26 -4.12
N GLY A 215 12.05 -1.78 -3.45
CA GLY A 215 11.44 -1.22 -2.23
C GLY A 215 11.22 -2.31 -1.19
N GLY A 216 10.50 -2.06 -0.11
CA GLY A 216 10.22 -3.06 0.92
C GLY A 216 9.31 -4.19 0.41
N ALA A 217 9.53 -5.40 0.89
CA ALA A 217 8.68 -6.54 0.56
C ALA A 217 7.27 -6.43 1.21
N PRO A 218 7.12 -5.90 2.44
CA PRO A 218 5.82 -5.61 3.03
C PRO A 218 4.93 -4.75 2.13
N GLU A 219 5.46 -3.63 1.62
CA GLU A 219 4.74 -2.75 0.68
C GLU A 219 4.43 -3.45 -0.64
N GLY A 220 5.26 -4.42 -1.05
CA GLY A 220 5.00 -5.29 -2.19
C GLY A 220 3.74 -6.15 -2.00
N VAL A 221 3.51 -6.69 -0.82
CA VAL A 221 2.29 -7.46 -0.49
C VAL A 221 1.06 -6.55 -0.43
N LEU A 222 1.16 -5.38 0.20
CA LEU A 222 0.08 -4.38 0.19
C LEU A 222 -0.26 -3.93 -1.24
N THR A 223 0.75 -3.69 -2.08
CA THR A 223 0.56 -3.39 -3.51
C THR A 223 -0.15 -4.54 -4.21
N ALA A 224 0.28 -5.79 -3.98
CA ALA A 224 -0.35 -6.97 -4.57
C ALA A 224 -1.83 -7.09 -4.17
N ALA A 225 -2.16 -6.83 -2.91
CA ALA A 225 -3.54 -6.84 -2.44
C ALA A 225 -4.42 -5.83 -3.20
N ALA A 226 -3.95 -4.61 -3.39
CA ALA A 226 -4.65 -3.62 -4.20
C ALA A 226 -4.77 -4.06 -5.68
N LEU A 227 -3.69 -4.57 -6.26
CA LEU A 227 -3.65 -5.02 -7.65
C LEU A 227 -4.53 -6.25 -7.91
N ARG A 228 -4.75 -7.12 -6.93
CA ARG A 228 -5.74 -8.19 -7.00
C ARG A 228 -7.14 -7.63 -7.26
N CYS A 229 -7.51 -6.59 -6.52
CA CYS A 229 -8.81 -5.93 -6.68
C CYS A 229 -8.90 -5.12 -7.99
N LEU A 230 -7.79 -4.53 -8.45
CA LEU A 230 -7.71 -3.72 -9.66
C LEU A 230 -7.36 -4.52 -10.93
N ASN A 231 -7.16 -5.84 -10.82
CA ASN A 231 -6.69 -6.71 -11.91
C ASN A 231 -5.36 -6.29 -12.54
N GLY A 232 -4.50 -5.58 -11.79
CA GLY A 232 -3.14 -5.25 -12.19
C GLY A 232 -2.16 -6.40 -11.96
N GLN A 233 -0.87 -6.13 -12.16
CA GLN A 233 0.19 -7.10 -11.92
C GLN A 233 1.37 -6.48 -11.18
N ILE A 234 1.87 -7.20 -10.19
CA ILE A 234 3.20 -7.03 -9.63
C ILE A 234 4.00 -8.32 -9.83
N LEU A 235 5.23 -8.19 -10.29
CA LEU A 235 6.25 -9.22 -10.21
C LEU A 235 7.28 -8.78 -9.18
N GLY A 236 7.60 -9.64 -8.22
CA GLY A 236 8.52 -9.32 -7.14
C GLY A 236 9.52 -10.43 -6.88
N ARG A 237 10.77 -10.06 -6.54
CA ARG A 237 11.82 -10.98 -6.11
C ARG A 237 12.50 -10.44 -4.87
N LEU A 238 12.60 -11.26 -3.81
CA LEU A 238 13.24 -10.87 -2.55
C LEU A 238 14.74 -10.63 -2.77
N VAL A 239 15.26 -9.55 -2.20
CA VAL A 239 16.66 -9.17 -2.33
C VAL A 239 17.45 -9.75 -1.17
N VAL A 240 18.31 -10.72 -1.47
CA VAL A 240 19.20 -11.34 -0.50
C VAL A 240 20.57 -10.66 -0.60
N SER A 241 20.81 -9.67 0.24
CA SER A 241 22.06 -8.89 0.23
C SER A 241 23.08 -9.34 1.29
N LYS A 242 22.66 -10.17 2.26
CA LYS A 242 23.49 -10.68 3.35
C LYS A 242 23.17 -12.16 3.62
N PRO A 243 24.13 -12.95 4.17
CA PRO A 243 23.88 -14.36 4.53
C PRO A 243 22.68 -14.53 5.50
N GLU A 244 22.53 -13.62 6.48
CA GLU A 244 21.47 -13.66 7.48
C GLU A 244 20.07 -13.54 6.83
N HIS A 245 19.96 -12.82 5.71
CA HIS A 245 18.72 -12.74 4.93
C HIS A 245 18.34 -14.10 4.35
N ALA A 246 19.34 -14.82 3.79
CA ALA A 246 19.10 -16.15 3.23
C ALA A 246 18.67 -17.14 4.33
N GLU A 247 19.33 -17.13 5.49
CA GLU A 247 18.99 -17.98 6.62
C GLU A 247 17.56 -17.69 7.14
N ARG A 248 17.19 -16.41 7.25
CA ARG A 248 15.85 -15.99 7.64
C ARG A 248 14.79 -16.50 6.66
N LEU A 249 15.01 -16.35 5.36
CA LEU A 249 14.09 -16.83 4.33
C LEU A 249 13.94 -18.37 4.36
N VAL A 250 15.01 -19.10 4.52
CA VAL A 250 14.96 -20.57 4.64
C VAL A 250 14.18 -20.99 5.89
N LYS A 251 14.37 -20.33 7.04
CA LYS A 251 13.58 -20.56 8.26
C LYS A 251 12.10 -20.28 8.07
N MET A 252 11.75 -19.29 7.22
CA MET A 252 10.38 -18.98 6.84
C MET A 252 9.80 -19.92 5.77
N GLY A 253 10.59 -20.93 5.31
CA GLY A 253 10.13 -21.95 4.37
C GLY A 253 10.31 -21.57 2.89
N VAL A 254 11.01 -20.49 2.58
CA VAL A 254 11.36 -20.14 1.20
C VAL A 254 12.41 -21.13 0.67
N LYS A 255 12.04 -21.92 -0.34
CA LYS A 255 12.90 -22.96 -0.93
C LYS A 255 13.79 -22.41 -2.04
N ASP A 256 13.32 -21.43 -2.78
CA ASP A 256 14.03 -20.81 -3.90
C ASP A 256 14.19 -19.30 -3.63
N LEU A 257 15.42 -18.88 -3.33
CA LEU A 257 15.77 -17.48 -3.04
C LEU A 257 15.70 -16.57 -4.27
N LYS A 258 15.63 -17.15 -5.48
CA LYS A 258 15.51 -16.40 -6.75
C LYS A 258 14.08 -16.41 -7.29
N ARG A 259 13.14 -16.99 -6.55
CA ARG A 259 11.74 -17.07 -6.97
C ARG A 259 11.20 -15.68 -7.30
N ILE A 260 10.56 -15.57 -8.45
CA ILE A 260 9.70 -14.44 -8.78
C ILE A 260 8.30 -14.77 -8.25
N TYR A 261 7.79 -13.89 -7.43
CA TYR A 261 6.43 -13.93 -6.91
C TYR A 261 5.54 -13.09 -7.83
N ASP A 262 4.40 -13.60 -8.20
CA ASP A 262 3.37 -12.83 -8.88
C ASP A 262 2.36 -12.23 -7.89
N THR A 263 1.36 -11.54 -8.41
CA THR A 263 0.32 -10.88 -7.61
C THR A 263 -0.46 -11.87 -6.75
N GLU A 264 -0.76 -13.06 -7.29
CA GLU A 264 -1.48 -14.13 -6.62
C GLU A 264 -0.61 -14.84 -5.58
N ASP A 265 0.69 -14.94 -5.78
CA ASP A 265 1.63 -15.47 -4.78
C ASP A 265 1.74 -14.55 -3.55
N LEU A 266 1.76 -13.23 -3.77
CA LEU A 266 1.88 -12.24 -2.70
C LEU A 266 0.57 -12.04 -1.95
N ALA A 267 -0.56 -12.15 -2.64
CA ALA A 267 -1.90 -11.97 -2.07
C ALA A 267 -2.85 -13.08 -2.58
N PRO A 268 -2.71 -14.33 -2.07
CA PRO A 268 -3.44 -15.51 -2.56
C PRO A 268 -4.92 -15.55 -2.15
N GLY A 269 -5.38 -14.66 -1.28
CA GLY A 269 -6.74 -14.64 -0.77
C GLY A 269 -7.82 -14.55 -1.87
N LYS A 270 -8.98 -15.10 -1.58
CA LYS A 270 -10.17 -15.04 -2.44
C LYS A 270 -11.11 -13.91 -2.04
N LYS A 271 -11.09 -13.53 -0.76
CA LYS A 271 -11.82 -12.38 -0.20
C LYS A 271 -10.82 -11.39 0.31
N MET A 272 -10.88 -10.18 -0.19
CA MET A 272 -9.88 -9.17 0.12
C MET A 272 -10.50 -7.79 0.14
N ILE A 273 -10.17 -7.02 1.15
CA ILE A 273 -10.46 -5.59 1.25
C ILE A 273 -9.12 -4.87 1.25
N PHE A 274 -8.99 -3.88 0.39
CA PHE A 274 -7.91 -2.91 0.46
C PHE A 274 -8.52 -1.54 0.73
N ALA A 275 -8.03 -0.83 1.72
CA ALA A 275 -8.47 0.51 2.07
C ALA A 275 -7.27 1.45 2.19
N CYS A 276 -7.38 2.65 1.66
CA CYS A 276 -6.39 3.71 1.89
C CYS A 276 -7.03 5.09 1.94
N THR A 277 -6.39 5.99 2.67
CA THR A 277 -6.80 7.39 2.82
C THR A 277 -5.60 8.30 2.60
N GLY A 278 -5.80 9.37 1.81
CA GLY A 278 -4.76 10.37 1.58
C GLY A 278 -4.41 11.13 2.87
N VAL A 279 -3.13 11.19 3.22
CA VAL A 279 -2.59 12.02 4.31
C VAL A 279 -2.21 13.38 3.76
N THR A 280 -1.40 13.41 2.70
CA THR A 280 -1.05 14.60 1.93
C THR A 280 -1.70 14.55 0.54
N ASP A 281 -1.84 15.70 -0.14
CA ASP A 281 -2.38 15.71 -1.51
C ASP A 281 -1.55 14.80 -2.42
N GLY A 282 -2.21 14.01 -3.26
CA GLY A 282 -1.54 13.04 -4.12
C GLY A 282 -2.21 12.86 -5.49
N ASN A 283 -1.57 12.06 -6.34
CA ASN A 283 -2.10 11.71 -7.65
C ASN A 283 -3.33 10.81 -7.57
N LEU A 284 -3.40 9.98 -6.52
CA LEU A 284 -4.46 9.01 -6.31
C LEU A 284 -5.60 9.58 -5.48
N LEU A 285 -5.28 10.22 -4.35
CA LEU A 285 -6.22 10.74 -3.37
C LEU A 285 -5.82 12.16 -2.94
N LYS A 286 -6.79 12.95 -2.52
CA LYS A 286 -6.54 14.23 -1.87
C LYS A 286 -6.12 14.00 -0.42
N GLY A 287 -5.27 14.88 0.11
CA GLY A 287 -4.88 14.87 1.52
C GLY A 287 -6.02 15.31 2.45
N VAL A 288 -5.82 15.05 3.73
CA VAL A 288 -6.70 15.49 4.80
C VAL A 288 -6.80 17.02 4.82
N ARG A 289 -8.01 17.55 4.97
CA ARG A 289 -8.25 19.00 5.04
C ARG A 289 -9.00 19.35 6.30
N PHE A 290 -8.40 20.19 7.12
CA PHE A 290 -9.00 20.72 8.33
C PHE A 290 -9.75 22.02 8.01
N PHE A 291 -10.93 22.20 8.57
CA PHE A 291 -11.72 23.42 8.51
C PHE A 291 -12.39 23.67 9.87
N GLY A 292 -12.93 24.85 10.10
CA GLY A 292 -13.32 25.29 11.45
C GLY A 292 -14.30 24.38 12.20
N GLU A 293 -15.03 23.50 11.51
CA GLU A 293 -16.11 22.66 12.08
C GLU A 293 -15.88 21.16 11.83
N GLY A 294 -14.71 20.78 11.25
CA GLY A 294 -14.46 19.38 10.99
C GLY A 294 -13.23 19.10 10.14
N VAL A 295 -13.20 17.86 9.64
CA VAL A 295 -12.09 17.33 8.83
C VAL A 295 -12.67 16.64 7.60
N ARG A 296 -12.07 16.84 6.43
CA ARG A 296 -12.39 16.10 5.21
C ARG A 296 -11.29 15.10 4.88
N THR A 297 -11.68 13.88 4.56
CA THR A 297 -10.81 12.81 4.07
C THR A 297 -11.19 12.40 2.66
N SER A 298 -10.23 11.90 1.89
CA SER A 298 -10.42 11.28 0.58
C SER A 298 -9.82 9.87 0.64
N SER A 299 -10.64 8.88 0.36
CA SER A 299 -10.30 7.48 0.59
C SER A 299 -10.67 6.61 -0.62
N MET A 300 -10.02 5.46 -0.72
CA MET A 300 -10.35 4.42 -1.69
C MET A 300 -10.54 3.09 -0.96
N ILE A 301 -11.62 2.38 -1.30
CA ILE A 301 -11.87 1.01 -0.87
C ILE A 301 -11.99 0.12 -2.10
N LEU A 302 -11.29 -0.98 -2.06
CA LEU A 302 -11.31 -2.02 -3.08
C LEU A 302 -11.77 -3.33 -2.45
N THR A 303 -12.64 -4.07 -3.14
CA THR A 303 -13.06 -5.42 -2.74
C THR A 303 -12.85 -6.39 -3.89
N LEU A 304 -12.29 -7.58 -3.59
CA LEU A 304 -11.94 -8.56 -4.61
C LEU A 304 -13.14 -9.40 -5.06
N ASP A 305 -13.86 -9.99 -4.12
CA ASP A 305 -14.99 -10.90 -4.40
C ASP A 305 -16.19 -10.13 -4.98
N GLU A 306 -16.49 -8.97 -4.38
CA GLU A 306 -17.56 -8.09 -4.86
C GLU A 306 -17.17 -7.26 -6.09
N ARG A 307 -15.88 -7.22 -6.46
CA ARG A 307 -15.34 -6.48 -7.62
C ARG A 307 -15.71 -5.01 -7.61
N GLN A 308 -15.55 -4.35 -6.47
CA GLN A 308 -15.93 -2.95 -6.32
C GLN A 308 -14.70 -2.06 -6.10
N VAL A 309 -14.75 -0.90 -6.71
CA VAL A 309 -13.81 0.21 -6.51
C VAL A 309 -14.64 1.40 -6.07
N ARG A 310 -14.42 1.88 -4.85
CA ARG A 310 -15.13 3.04 -4.29
C ARG A 310 -14.14 4.13 -3.97
N PHE A 311 -14.39 5.34 -4.46
CA PHE A 311 -13.75 6.57 -4.01
C PHE A 311 -14.73 7.29 -3.08
N ILE A 312 -14.28 7.62 -1.89
CA ILE A 312 -15.15 8.13 -0.81
C ILE A 312 -14.56 9.43 -0.28
N GLU A 313 -15.37 10.48 -0.32
CA GLU A 313 -15.09 11.74 0.37
C GLU A 313 -15.92 11.77 1.65
N SER A 314 -15.27 11.79 2.81
CA SER A 314 -15.95 11.87 4.09
C SER A 314 -15.75 13.24 4.74
N VAL A 315 -16.78 13.71 5.44
CA VAL A 315 -16.71 14.91 6.27
C VAL A 315 -16.95 14.51 7.71
N HIS A 316 -15.92 14.56 8.52
CA HIS A 316 -15.98 14.27 9.95
C HIS A 316 -16.29 15.57 10.69
N LEU A 317 -17.48 15.63 11.29
CA LEU A 317 -17.95 16.83 11.97
C LEU A 317 -17.66 16.75 13.47
N GLU A 318 -17.14 17.84 14.05
CA GLU A 318 -17.10 17.99 15.50
C GLU A 318 -18.53 18.15 16.05
N LYS A 319 -18.77 17.72 17.30
CA LYS A 319 -20.10 17.84 17.96
C LYS A 319 -20.43 19.30 18.24
N ARG A 320 -20.91 20.02 17.23
CA ARG A 320 -21.42 21.40 17.36
C ARG A 320 -22.84 21.51 16.79
N PRO A 321 -23.76 22.28 17.42
CA PRO A 321 -25.16 22.35 16.99
C PRO A 321 -25.41 23.09 15.67
N ASP A 322 -24.49 23.93 15.18
CA ASP A 322 -24.71 24.84 14.06
C ASP A 322 -23.85 24.54 12.81
N ILE A 323 -23.74 23.24 12.46
CA ILE A 323 -22.86 22.82 11.36
C ILE A 323 -23.49 23.10 10.01
N LYS A 324 -22.79 23.87 9.15
CA LYS A 324 -23.15 24.09 7.75
C LYS A 324 -22.20 23.32 6.85
N VAL A 325 -22.67 22.22 6.26
CA VAL A 325 -21.91 21.49 5.23
C VAL A 325 -22.12 22.18 3.90
N ARG A 326 -21.03 22.64 3.27
CA ARG A 326 -21.02 23.17 1.90
C ARG A 326 -20.42 22.14 0.96
N PHE A 327 -21.20 21.77 -0.04
CA PHE A 327 -20.71 20.96 -1.15
C PHE A 327 -20.32 21.95 -2.27
N ASN A 328 -19.11 21.81 -2.78
CA ASN A 328 -18.62 22.55 -3.94
C ASN A 328 -18.58 21.62 -5.14
#